data_c4e5f00e54deebeb68a934ec7fef3fe1
#
_entry.id   c4e5f00e54deebeb68a934ec7fef3fe1
#
_cell.length_a   1.000
_cell.length_b   1.000
_cell.length_c   1.000
_cell.angle_alpha   90.00
_cell.angle_beta   90.00
_cell.angle_gamma   90.00
#
_symmetry.space_group_name_H-M   'P 1'
#
loop_
_entity.id
_entity.type
_entity.pdbx_description
1 polymer ?
#
loop_
_entity_poly.entity_id
_entity_poly.type
_entity_poly.pdbx_seq_one_letter_code
_entity_poly.pdbx_strand_id
1 'polypeptide(L)'
;MKFGIIVGAVSGLALCASAATAQVCQGDLSFRSSRTHLGAALAMSSNTTSFGGGATVGHRQGLYAGGSVGVSSYNGLSGNAVAVNGGLGYSMPLQQKSSWQICPGGTLSLGFGPSQTVGGGTMHFSSQTMTLGASVGTAVPMTKTVSILPFGSAAWGYTRATAKLNGNSATDTDGYLLIGGGAGFQLTPSLVLRPSITLLAGANPGTDNTIFGLSATFALPH
;
A
#
# COMPACT_ATOMS: atom_id res chain seq x y z
N MET A 1 -26.04 -9.77 -10.77
CA MET A 1 -24.68 -10.15 -10.37
C MET A 1 -24.05 -8.94 -9.69
N LYS A 2 -23.56 -9.07 -8.46
CA LYS A 2 -23.07 -7.92 -7.68
C LYS A 2 -21.62 -7.61 -8.12
N PHE A 3 -21.43 -6.63 -8.98
CA PHE A 3 -20.11 -6.09 -9.36
C PHE A 3 -19.30 -5.53 -8.15
N GLY A 4 -19.97 -5.26 -7.03
CA GLY A 4 -19.32 -4.74 -5.81
C GLY A 4 -18.21 -5.60 -5.21
N ILE A 5 -18.19 -6.92 -5.48
CA ILE A 5 -17.13 -7.82 -4.99
C ILE A 5 -15.79 -7.55 -5.71
N ILE A 6 -15.83 -7.09 -6.96
CA ILE A 6 -14.63 -6.89 -7.78
C ILE A 6 -13.91 -5.61 -7.41
N VAL A 7 -14.63 -4.54 -7.08
CA VAL A 7 -14.02 -3.25 -6.69
C VAL A 7 -13.31 -3.38 -5.34
N GLY A 8 -13.89 -4.12 -4.38
CA GLY A 8 -13.26 -4.37 -3.08
C GLY A 8 -11.95 -5.14 -3.16
N ALA A 9 -11.88 -6.08 -4.09
CA ALA A 9 -10.70 -6.89 -4.33
C ALA A 9 -9.48 -6.07 -4.79
N VAL A 10 -9.71 -5.02 -5.58
CA VAL A 10 -8.64 -4.20 -6.16
C VAL A 10 -8.06 -3.21 -5.15
N SER A 11 -8.86 -2.75 -4.18
CA SER A 11 -8.40 -1.82 -3.14
C SER A 11 -7.32 -2.43 -2.24
N GLY A 12 -7.34 -3.74 -2.03
CA GLY A 12 -6.31 -4.46 -1.27
C GLY A 12 -4.91 -4.38 -1.89
N LEU A 13 -4.81 -4.29 -3.22
CA LEU A 13 -3.52 -4.21 -3.94
C LEU A 13 -2.85 -2.84 -3.81
N ALA A 14 -3.61 -1.76 -3.74
CA ALA A 14 -3.06 -0.41 -3.54
C ALA A 14 -2.33 -0.27 -2.19
N LEU A 15 -2.68 -1.08 -1.20
CA LEU A 15 -2.08 -1.05 0.14
C LEU A 15 -0.75 -1.79 0.22
N CYS A 16 -0.51 -2.79 -0.64
CA CYS A 16 0.83 -3.38 -0.76
C CYS A 16 1.85 -2.37 -1.33
N ALA A 17 1.39 -1.34 -2.07
CA ALA A 17 2.25 -0.27 -2.57
C ALA A 17 2.85 0.60 -1.45
N SER A 18 2.15 0.74 -0.32
CA SER A 18 2.65 1.51 0.83
C SER A 18 3.87 0.86 1.51
N ALA A 19 4.13 -0.43 1.25
CA ALA A 19 5.32 -1.12 1.76
C ALA A 19 6.64 -0.63 1.15
N ALA A 20 6.59 0.03 0.00
CA ALA A 20 7.78 0.50 -0.70
C ALA A 20 8.21 1.94 -0.33
N THR A 21 7.45 2.63 0.52
CA THR A 21 7.74 4.03 0.88
C THR A 21 8.36 4.10 2.27
N ALA A 22 9.67 4.26 2.33
CA ALA A 22 10.45 4.19 3.56
C ALA A 22 10.69 5.57 4.18
N GLN A 23 9.91 5.93 5.20
CA GLN A 23 10.06 7.14 5.99
C GLN A 23 9.54 6.95 7.43
N VAL A 24 10.10 7.66 8.39
CA VAL A 24 9.68 7.62 9.80
C VAL A 24 8.19 7.96 9.96
N CYS A 25 7.66 8.89 9.15
CA CYS A 25 6.26 9.25 9.11
C CYS A 25 5.33 8.13 8.59
N GLN A 26 5.90 7.07 8.06
CA GLN A 26 5.19 5.86 7.61
C GLN A 26 5.59 4.63 8.44
N GLY A 27 6.29 4.84 9.56
CA GLY A 27 6.78 3.76 10.41
C GLY A 27 7.96 3.00 9.83
N ASP A 28 8.80 3.65 9.02
CA ASP A 28 9.92 3.02 8.33
C ASP A 28 11.23 3.79 8.48
N LEU A 29 12.34 3.23 7.97
CA LEU A 29 13.67 3.83 8.08
C LEU A 29 13.75 5.17 7.34
N SER A 30 14.59 6.07 7.84
CA SER A 30 14.89 7.34 7.19
C SER A 30 15.94 7.19 6.07
N PHE A 31 15.78 7.89 4.95
CA PHE A 31 16.79 7.99 3.88
C PHE A 31 18.06 8.78 4.27
N ARG A 32 18.20 9.18 5.52
CA ARG A 32 19.43 9.79 6.02
C ARG A 32 20.59 8.80 6.07
N SER A 33 20.32 7.53 6.38
CA SER A 33 21.32 6.47 6.54
C SER A 33 21.50 5.63 5.28
N SER A 34 20.48 5.51 4.44
CA SER A 34 20.53 4.77 3.17
C SER A 34 19.63 5.41 2.13
N ARG A 35 20.03 5.40 0.88
CA ARG A 35 19.24 5.95 -0.23
C ARG A 35 18.30 4.93 -0.85
N THR A 36 18.50 3.66 -0.60
CA THR A 36 17.72 2.58 -1.23
C THR A 36 17.23 1.61 -0.17
N HIS A 37 15.93 1.39 -0.16
CA HIS A 37 15.29 0.42 0.70
C HIS A 37 14.58 -0.64 -0.13
N LEU A 38 14.69 -1.90 0.28
CA LEU A 38 13.93 -3.01 -0.27
C LEU A 38 12.86 -3.40 0.74
N GLY A 39 11.66 -3.71 0.27
CA GLY A 39 10.56 -4.08 1.13
C GLY A 39 9.78 -5.27 0.63
N ALA A 40 9.21 -6.02 1.56
CA ALA A 40 8.17 -7.02 1.30
C ALA A 40 6.99 -6.77 2.23
N ALA A 41 5.79 -7.07 1.77
CA ALA A 41 4.58 -6.88 2.56
C ALA A 41 3.58 -8.01 2.34
N LEU A 42 2.84 -8.30 3.40
CA LEU A 42 1.66 -9.13 3.43
C LEU A 42 0.49 -8.24 3.87
N ALA A 43 -0.64 -8.33 3.17
CA ALA A 43 -1.87 -7.69 3.58
C ALA A 43 -3.03 -8.69 3.55
N MET A 44 -3.89 -8.64 4.55
CA MET A 44 -5.02 -9.55 4.71
C MET A 44 -6.27 -8.76 5.08
N SER A 45 -7.37 -9.15 4.45
CA SER A 45 -8.73 -8.71 4.77
C SER A 45 -9.65 -9.93 4.86
N SER A 46 -10.95 -9.76 5.07
CA SER A 46 -11.89 -10.89 5.15
C SER A 46 -11.94 -11.72 3.86
N ASN A 47 -11.73 -11.10 2.70
CA ASN A 47 -11.91 -11.74 1.39
C ASN A 47 -10.64 -11.79 0.55
N THR A 48 -9.54 -11.17 0.98
CA THR A 48 -8.34 -11.02 0.15
C THR A 48 -7.07 -11.25 0.98
N THR A 49 -6.15 -12.02 0.42
CA THR A 49 -4.77 -12.08 0.90
C THR A 49 -3.84 -11.62 -0.21
N SER A 50 -2.96 -10.68 0.10
CA SER A 50 -2.02 -10.09 -0.84
C SER A 50 -0.59 -10.17 -0.33
N PHE A 51 0.34 -10.48 -1.21
CA PHE A 51 1.78 -10.46 -0.95
C PHE A 51 2.49 -9.67 -2.03
N GLY A 52 3.47 -8.87 -1.66
CA GLY A 52 4.23 -8.08 -2.62
C GLY A 52 5.60 -7.68 -2.11
N GLY A 53 6.40 -7.17 -3.05
CA GLY A 53 7.71 -6.63 -2.74
C GLY A 53 8.05 -5.46 -3.67
N GLY A 54 9.00 -4.64 -3.23
CA GLY A 54 9.38 -3.46 -3.99
C GLY A 54 10.65 -2.80 -3.49
N ALA A 55 10.98 -1.71 -4.16
CA ALA A 55 12.11 -0.87 -3.79
C ALA A 55 11.69 0.59 -3.73
N THR A 56 12.31 1.33 -2.82
CA THR A 56 12.15 2.78 -2.70
C THR A 56 13.51 3.43 -2.68
N VAL A 57 13.64 4.50 -3.43
CA VAL A 57 14.81 5.36 -3.43
C VAL A 57 14.44 6.74 -2.89
N GLY A 58 15.32 7.30 -2.08
CA GLY A 58 15.05 8.60 -1.47
C GLY A 58 16.29 9.47 -1.37
N HIS A 59 16.03 10.77 -1.22
CA HIS A 59 17.07 11.77 -1.04
C HIS A 59 17.04 12.31 0.40
N ARG A 60 18.20 12.71 0.92
CA ARG A 60 18.34 13.30 2.27
C ARG A 60 17.44 14.52 2.51
N GLN A 61 17.07 15.22 1.44
CA GLN A 61 16.16 16.37 1.48
C GLN A 61 14.68 16.01 1.60
N GLY A 62 14.34 14.72 1.67
CA GLY A 62 13.00 14.23 1.95
C GLY A 62 12.22 13.73 0.75
N LEU A 63 12.60 14.01 -0.49
CA LEU A 63 11.95 13.44 -1.67
C LEU A 63 12.24 11.94 -1.78
N TYR A 64 11.22 11.16 -2.05
CA TYR A 64 11.35 9.73 -2.31
C TYR A 64 10.38 9.25 -3.39
N ALA A 65 10.76 8.18 -4.07
CA ALA A 65 9.94 7.49 -5.04
C ALA A 65 10.16 5.98 -4.94
N GLY A 66 9.16 5.19 -5.25
CA GLY A 66 9.27 3.74 -5.19
C GLY A 66 8.34 3.04 -6.15
N GLY A 67 8.61 1.75 -6.33
CA GLY A 67 7.78 0.84 -7.10
C GLY A 67 7.70 -0.52 -6.44
N SER A 68 6.59 -1.22 -6.67
CA SER A 68 6.39 -2.57 -6.16
C SER A 68 5.55 -3.41 -7.11
N VAL A 69 5.66 -4.72 -6.96
CA VAL A 69 4.78 -5.70 -7.57
C VAL A 69 4.15 -6.55 -6.49
N GLY A 70 2.92 -6.98 -6.71
CA GLY A 70 2.21 -7.82 -5.76
C GLY A 70 1.27 -8.80 -6.44
N VAL A 71 0.92 -9.83 -5.70
CA VAL A 71 -0.04 -10.86 -6.08
C VAL A 71 -1.12 -10.93 -5.02
N SER A 72 -2.37 -11.05 -5.44
CA SER A 72 -3.52 -11.18 -4.54
C SER A 72 -4.35 -12.39 -4.90
N SER A 73 -4.77 -13.10 -3.86
CA SER A 73 -5.74 -14.19 -3.92
C SER A 73 -7.05 -13.73 -3.30
N TYR A 74 -8.16 -14.08 -3.91
CA TYR A 74 -9.50 -13.69 -3.49
C TYR A 74 -10.33 -14.91 -3.12
N ASN A 75 -11.02 -14.84 -1.98
CA ASN A 75 -11.95 -15.88 -1.58
C ASN A 75 -13.12 -15.96 -2.57
N GLY A 76 -13.39 -17.15 -3.10
CA GLY A 76 -14.48 -17.38 -4.06
C GLY A 76 -14.16 -17.06 -5.51
N LEU A 77 -12.92 -16.64 -5.84
CA LEU A 77 -12.43 -16.53 -7.21
C LEU A 77 -11.29 -17.50 -7.47
N SER A 78 -11.27 -18.14 -8.62
CA SER A 78 -10.15 -18.98 -9.04
C SER A 78 -9.08 -18.13 -9.73
N GLY A 79 -7.80 -18.34 -9.35
CA GLY A 79 -6.66 -17.60 -9.88
C GLY A 79 -6.24 -16.40 -9.02
N ASN A 80 -5.12 -15.82 -9.40
CA ASN A 80 -4.52 -14.69 -8.70
C ASN A 80 -4.59 -13.42 -9.55
N ALA A 81 -4.70 -12.28 -8.91
CA ALA A 81 -4.47 -10.98 -9.53
C ALA A 81 -3.02 -10.53 -9.30
N VAL A 82 -2.48 -9.79 -10.26
CA VAL A 82 -1.15 -9.18 -10.17
C VAL A 82 -1.32 -7.67 -10.24
N ALA A 83 -0.56 -6.93 -9.44
CA ALA A 83 -0.51 -5.48 -9.54
C ALA A 83 0.93 -4.95 -9.61
N VAL A 84 1.06 -3.84 -10.33
CA VAL A 84 2.27 -3.04 -10.37
C VAL A 84 1.93 -1.66 -9.80
N ASN A 85 2.75 -1.19 -8.88
CA ASN A 85 2.52 0.06 -8.18
C ASN A 85 3.73 0.98 -8.32
N GLY A 86 3.46 2.27 -8.42
CA GLY A 86 4.44 3.32 -8.33
C GLY A 86 3.98 4.42 -7.39
N GLY A 87 4.90 5.08 -6.72
CA GLY A 87 4.55 6.14 -5.79
C GLY A 87 5.67 7.14 -5.61
N LEU A 88 5.28 8.32 -5.17
CA LEU A 88 6.20 9.41 -4.82
C LEU A 88 5.69 10.16 -3.60
N GLY A 89 6.60 10.76 -2.86
CA GLY A 89 6.25 11.56 -1.70
C GLY A 89 7.41 12.42 -1.22
N TYR A 90 7.10 13.22 -0.22
CA TYR A 90 8.05 14.14 0.38
C TYR A 90 7.94 14.09 1.90
N SER A 91 9.06 13.89 2.59
CA SER A 91 9.14 13.90 4.06
C SER A 91 9.63 15.25 4.55
N MET A 92 8.90 15.85 5.46
CA MET A 92 9.28 17.11 6.10
C MET A 92 9.05 17.04 7.62
N PRO A 93 9.88 17.72 8.43
CA PRO A 93 9.63 17.86 9.86
C PRO A 93 8.38 18.73 10.07
N LEU A 94 7.54 18.36 11.02
CA LEU A 94 6.33 19.12 11.36
C LEU A 94 6.67 20.50 11.95
N GLN A 95 7.80 20.56 12.69
CA GLN A 95 8.41 21.79 13.22
C GLN A 95 9.93 21.62 13.23
N GLN A 96 10.70 22.75 13.17
CA GLN A 96 12.16 22.72 13.07
C GLN A 96 12.90 21.92 14.16
N LYS A 97 12.31 21.73 15.35
CA LYS A 97 12.88 20.96 16.46
C LYS A 97 12.05 19.72 16.82
N SER A 98 11.02 19.38 16.04
CA SER A 98 10.16 18.24 16.32
C SER A 98 10.76 16.94 15.78
N SER A 99 10.62 15.86 16.56
CA SER A 99 10.86 14.49 16.09
C SER A 99 9.76 13.99 15.14
N TRP A 100 8.62 14.70 15.10
CA TRP A 100 7.49 14.38 14.25
C TRP A 100 7.74 14.80 12.80
N GLN A 101 7.39 13.90 11.88
CA GLN A 101 7.48 14.13 10.45
C GLN A 101 6.11 13.94 9.81
N ILE A 102 5.84 14.70 8.75
CA ILE A 102 4.69 14.52 7.87
C ILE A 102 5.18 14.17 6.47
N CYS A 103 4.49 13.23 5.83
CA CYS A 103 4.80 12.78 4.48
C CYS A 103 3.56 12.85 3.58
N PRO A 104 3.34 13.96 2.89
CA PRO A 104 2.41 13.97 1.75
C PRO A 104 2.97 13.10 0.63
N GLY A 105 2.06 12.41 -0.07
CA GLY A 105 2.44 11.56 -1.18
C GLY A 105 1.25 11.01 -1.94
N GLY A 106 1.56 10.32 -3.03
CA GLY A 106 0.56 9.65 -3.84
C GLY A 106 1.10 8.38 -4.48
N THR A 107 0.19 7.49 -4.83
CA THR A 107 0.49 6.23 -5.50
C THR A 107 -0.43 6.01 -6.70
N LEU A 108 0.08 5.29 -7.69
CA LEU A 108 -0.67 4.77 -8.83
C LEU A 108 -0.47 3.26 -8.87
N SER A 109 -1.56 2.51 -8.99
CA SER A 109 -1.58 1.06 -9.09
C SER A 109 -2.28 0.63 -10.36
N LEU A 110 -1.70 -0.34 -11.07
CA LEU A 110 -2.29 -1.04 -12.19
C LEU A 110 -2.47 -2.51 -11.81
N GLY A 111 -3.71 -2.96 -11.74
CA GLY A 111 -4.07 -4.33 -11.40
C GLY A 111 -4.56 -5.11 -12.61
N PHE A 112 -4.15 -6.38 -12.67
CA PHE A 112 -4.58 -7.36 -13.66
C PHE A 112 -5.16 -8.54 -12.89
N GLY A 113 -6.50 -8.69 -12.98
CA GLY A 113 -7.22 -9.70 -12.23
C GLY A 113 -7.13 -11.09 -12.88
N PRO A 114 -7.62 -12.09 -12.15
CA PRO A 114 -7.71 -13.42 -12.72
C PRO A 114 -8.69 -13.45 -13.92
N SER A 115 -8.43 -14.31 -14.88
CA SER A 115 -9.39 -14.62 -15.94
C SER A 115 -10.37 -15.66 -15.43
N GLN A 116 -11.66 -15.47 -15.68
CA GLN A 116 -12.72 -16.40 -15.28
C GLN A 116 -13.54 -16.85 -16.48
N THR A 117 -13.87 -18.15 -16.54
CA THR A 117 -14.77 -18.67 -17.56
C THR A 117 -16.23 -18.54 -17.09
N VAL A 118 -17.03 -17.79 -17.82
CA VAL A 118 -18.45 -17.56 -17.52
C VAL A 118 -19.27 -17.75 -18.80
N GLY A 119 -20.20 -18.69 -18.79
CA GLY A 119 -21.13 -18.90 -19.94
C GLY A 119 -20.45 -19.21 -21.28
N GLY A 120 -19.28 -19.91 -21.25
CA GLY A 120 -18.53 -20.26 -22.46
C GLY A 120 -17.60 -19.15 -22.98
N GLY A 121 -17.50 -18.01 -22.27
CA GLY A 121 -16.57 -16.93 -22.57
C GLY A 121 -15.54 -16.72 -21.44
N THR A 122 -14.41 -16.11 -21.75
CA THR A 122 -13.40 -15.73 -20.75
C THR A 122 -13.58 -14.27 -20.36
N MET A 123 -13.79 -14.04 -19.07
CA MET A 123 -13.85 -12.70 -18.46
C MET A 123 -12.47 -12.28 -17.96
N HIS A 124 -12.01 -11.11 -18.35
CA HIS A 124 -10.77 -10.51 -17.91
C HIS A 124 -11.05 -9.29 -17.05
N PHE A 125 -10.31 -9.16 -15.94
CA PHE A 125 -10.42 -8.02 -15.03
C PHE A 125 -9.14 -7.16 -15.09
N SER A 126 -9.31 -5.85 -15.05
CA SER A 126 -8.22 -4.90 -14.88
C SER A 126 -8.67 -3.74 -14.02
N SER A 127 -7.72 -3.08 -13.38
CA SER A 127 -8.01 -1.95 -12.51
C SER A 127 -6.90 -0.91 -12.54
N GLN A 128 -7.30 0.32 -12.25
CA GLN A 128 -6.41 1.44 -12.01
C GLN A 128 -6.83 2.09 -10.70
N THR A 129 -5.88 2.27 -9.80
CA THR A 129 -6.12 2.92 -8.51
C THR A 129 -5.14 4.04 -8.32
N MET A 130 -5.62 5.21 -7.93
CA MET A 130 -4.82 6.35 -7.52
C MET A 130 -5.12 6.68 -6.06
N THR A 131 -4.08 6.95 -5.27
CA THR A 131 -4.25 7.46 -3.90
C THR A 131 -3.45 8.74 -3.71
N LEU A 132 -4.03 9.68 -2.96
CA LEU A 132 -3.38 10.91 -2.55
C LEU A 132 -3.63 11.13 -1.07
N GLY A 133 -2.59 11.42 -0.29
CA GLY A 133 -2.76 11.57 1.15
C GLY A 133 -1.49 12.00 1.86
N ALA A 134 -1.53 11.87 3.17
CA ALA A 134 -0.39 12.14 4.02
C ALA A 134 -0.32 11.14 5.17
N SER A 135 0.89 10.92 5.66
CA SER A 135 1.15 10.19 6.90
C SER A 135 1.92 11.07 7.87
N VAL A 136 1.77 10.79 9.15
CA VAL A 136 2.49 11.46 10.22
C VAL A 136 3.05 10.42 11.18
N GLY A 137 4.28 10.61 11.64
CA GLY A 137 4.92 9.67 12.55
C GLY A 137 6.16 10.26 13.20
N THR A 138 6.72 9.49 14.12
CA THR A 138 7.92 9.88 14.88
C THR A 138 8.77 8.66 15.20
N ALA A 139 10.03 8.89 15.57
CA ALA A 139 10.90 7.84 16.09
C ALA A 139 11.02 7.99 17.62
N VAL A 140 10.71 6.91 18.34
CA VAL A 140 10.85 6.80 19.78
C VAL A 140 11.97 5.81 20.09
N PRO A 141 13.16 6.26 20.49
CA PRO A 141 14.26 5.37 20.83
C PRO A 141 13.93 4.57 22.10
N MET A 142 14.05 3.24 22.04
CA MET A 142 13.88 2.34 23.19
C MET A 142 15.24 1.94 23.78
N THR A 143 16.19 1.70 22.89
CA THR A 143 17.59 1.41 23.24
C THR A 143 18.51 2.14 22.26
N LYS A 144 19.83 1.93 22.36
CA LYS A 144 20.81 2.50 21.41
C LYS A 144 20.61 1.99 19.96
N THR A 145 19.99 0.83 19.77
CA THR A 145 19.85 0.16 18.48
C THR A 145 18.39 -0.12 18.08
N VAL A 146 17.45 -0.07 19.01
CA VAL A 146 16.04 -0.38 18.78
C VAL A 146 15.19 0.87 18.95
N SER A 147 14.34 1.15 17.97
CA SER A 147 13.36 2.26 18.02
C SER A 147 11.99 1.76 17.64
N ILE A 148 10.96 2.39 18.20
CA ILE A 148 9.57 2.25 17.72
C ILE A 148 9.24 3.46 16.87
N LEU A 149 8.59 3.23 15.74
CA LEU A 149 8.24 4.23 14.74
C LEU A 149 6.71 4.27 14.60
N PRO A 150 5.96 4.83 15.58
CA PRO A 150 4.50 4.95 15.46
C PRO A 150 4.14 5.93 14.35
N PHE A 151 3.07 5.59 13.61
CA PHE A 151 2.56 6.42 12.53
C PHE A 151 1.05 6.32 12.38
N GLY A 152 0.46 7.36 11.79
CA GLY A 152 -0.91 7.39 11.31
C GLY A 152 -0.96 7.96 9.90
N SER A 153 -1.98 7.62 9.12
CA SER A 153 -2.15 8.08 7.75
C SER A 153 -3.61 8.33 7.40
N ALA A 154 -3.83 9.27 6.50
CA ALA A 154 -5.11 9.49 5.85
C ALA A 154 -4.86 9.75 4.35
N ALA A 155 -5.66 9.12 3.50
CA ALA A 155 -5.57 9.29 2.05
C ALA A 155 -6.94 9.17 1.41
N TRP A 156 -7.13 9.87 0.30
CA TRP A 156 -8.25 9.66 -0.60
C TRP A 156 -7.81 8.72 -1.72
N GLY A 157 -8.64 7.72 -2.00
CA GLY A 157 -8.46 6.73 -3.06
C GLY A 157 -9.51 6.87 -4.14
N TYR A 158 -9.13 6.67 -5.38
CA TYR A 158 -9.99 6.53 -6.53
C TYR A 158 -9.60 5.29 -7.30
N THR A 159 -10.58 4.42 -7.56
CA THR A 159 -10.38 3.18 -8.32
C THR A 159 -11.31 3.14 -9.52
N ARG A 160 -10.77 2.72 -10.65
CA ARG A 160 -11.51 2.35 -11.85
C ARG A 160 -11.26 0.88 -12.16
N ALA A 161 -12.30 0.06 -12.10
CA ALA A 161 -12.25 -1.37 -12.41
C ALA A 161 -12.99 -1.64 -13.73
N THR A 162 -12.42 -2.50 -14.58
CA THR A 162 -13.00 -2.87 -15.87
C THR A 162 -13.04 -4.39 -15.98
N ALA A 163 -14.21 -4.92 -16.31
CA ALA A 163 -14.42 -6.32 -16.67
C ALA A 163 -14.72 -6.42 -18.18
N LYS A 164 -14.04 -7.32 -18.88
CA LYS A 164 -14.23 -7.58 -20.32
C LYS A 164 -14.68 -9.02 -20.53
N LEU A 165 -15.79 -9.23 -21.26
CA LEU A 165 -16.32 -10.54 -21.63
C LEU A 165 -16.74 -10.51 -23.11
N ASN A 166 -16.17 -11.35 -23.95
CA ASN A 166 -16.53 -11.53 -25.39
C ASN A 166 -16.61 -10.18 -26.14
N GLY A 167 -15.66 -9.27 -25.93
CA GLY A 167 -15.62 -7.96 -26.58
C GLY A 167 -16.47 -6.87 -25.92
N ASN A 168 -17.40 -7.22 -25.04
CA ASN A 168 -18.15 -6.26 -24.23
C ASN A 168 -17.33 -5.87 -22.98
N SER A 169 -17.40 -4.62 -22.59
CA SER A 169 -16.74 -4.12 -21.37
C SER A 169 -17.72 -3.42 -20.45
N ALA A 170 -17.60 -3.72 -19.16
CA ALA A 170 -18.26 -2.96 -18.09
C ALA A 170 -17.18 -2.30 -17.22
N THR A 171 -17.38 -1.04 -16.89
CA THR A 171 -16.44 -0.26 -16.06
C THR A 171 -17.21 0.27 -14.86
N ASP A 172 -16.60 0.15 -13.69
CA ASP A 172 -17.09 0.72 -12.44
C ASP A 172 -16.02 1.62 -11.82
N THR A 173 -16.43 2.65 -11.12
CA THR A 173 -15.53 3.61 -10.47
C THR A 173 -15.96 3.83 -9.03
N ASP A 174 -15.00 3.91 -8.13
CA ASP A 174 -15.25 4.11 -6.70
C ASP A 174 -14.25 5.10 -6.10
N GLY A 175 -14.77 5.96 -5.21
CA GLY A 175 -13.96 6.90 -4.43
C GLY A 175 -14.13 6.62 -2.94
N TYR A 176 -13.05 6.56 -2.17
CA TYR A 176 -13.06 6.17 -0.78
C TYR A 176 -11.99 6.87 0.04
N LEU A 177 -12.18 6.93 1.34
CA LEU A 177 -11.20 7.42 2.30
C LEU A 177 -10.47 6.24 2.95
N LEU A 178 -9.16 6.34 3.01
CA LEU A 178 -8.27 5.42 3.71
C LEU A 178 -7.79 6.08 4.99
N ILE A 179 -8.00 5.44 6.13
CA ILE A 179 -7.47 5.87 7.42
C ILE A 179 -6.67 4.71 7.98
N GLY A 180 -5.40 4.92 8.22
CA GLY A 180 -4.50 3.85 8.64
C GLY A 180 -3.58 4.25 9.78
N GLY A 181 -2.95 3.26 10.40
CA GLY A 181 -1.93 3.47 11.40
C GLY A 181 -1.24 2.18 11.78
N GLY A 182 -0.18 2.32 12.54
CA GLY A 182 0.62 1.19 12.99
C GLY A 182 1.90 1.63 13.71
N ALA A 183 2.82 0.70 13.82
CA ALA A 183 4.14 0.99 14.38
C ALA A 183 5.22 0.19 13.66
N GLY A 184 6.29 0.86 13.25
CA GLY A 184 7.51 0.20 12.82
C GLY A 184 8.35 -0.19 14.03
N PHE A 185 8.90 -1.39 14.03
CA PHE A 185 9.86 -1.87 15.01
C PHE A 185 11.22 -1.97 14.32
N GLN A 186 12.06 -0.96 14.53
CA GLN A 186 13.43 -0.99 14.03
C GLN A 186 14.24 -1.96 14.91
N LEU A 187 14.54 -3.13 14.37
CA LEU A 187 15.27 -4.20 15.07
C LEU A 187 16.78 -4.04 14.94
N THR A 188 17.23 -3.49 13.81
CA THR A 188 18.63 -3.17 13.52
C THR A 188 18.68 -1.82 12.80
N PRO A 189 19.86 -1.21 12.62
CA PRO A 189 19.99 0.01 11.82
C PRO A 189 19.46 -0.11 10.38
N SER A 190 19.36 -1.32 9.86
CA SER A 190 18.94 -1.60 8.47
C SER A 190 17.63 -2.37 8.33
N LEU A 191 16.99 -2.82 9.43
CA LEU A 191 15.78 -3.66 9.35
C LEU A 191 14.65 -3.09 10.21
N VAL A 192 13.48 -2.91 9.59
CA VAL A 192 12.22 -2.58 10.27
C VAL A 192 11.16 -3.63 9.95
N LEU A 193 10.40 -4.04 10.96
CA LEU A 193 9.13 -4.78 10.83
C LEU A 193 7.99 -3.82 11.18
N ARG A 194 6.92 -3.80 10.37
CA ARG A 194 5.82 -2.84 10.51
C ARG A 194 4.45 -3.50 10.40
N PRO A 195 3.82 -3.87 11.51
CA PRO A 195 2.38 -4.14 11.55
C PRO A 195 1.59 -2.84 11.35
N SER A 196 0.46 -2.95 10.65
CA SER A 196 -0.44 -1.85 10.35
C SER A 196 -1.89 -2.31 10.23
N ILE A 197 -2.81 -1.37 10.41
CA ILE A 197 -4.23 -1.52 10.14
C ILE A 197 -4.68 -0.36 9.27
N THR A 198 -5.53 -0.62 8.29
CA THR A 198 -6.15 0.39 7.44
C THR A 198 -7.65 0.15 7.36
N LEU A 199 -8.40 1.22 7.55
CA LEU A 199 -9.85 1.27 7.42
C LEU A 199 -10.22 1.99 6.13
N LEU A 200 -11.18 1.43 5.39
CA LEU A 200 -11.78 2.04 4.21
C LEU A 200 -13.16 2.58 4.58
N ALA A 201 -13.40 3.86 4.31
CA ALA A 201 -14.68 4.52 4.51
C ALA A 201 -15.21 5.07 3.19
N GLY A 202 -16.50 4.90 2.95
CA GLY A 202 -17.16 5.35 1.71
C GLY A 202 -17.02 4.42 0.52
N ALA A 203 -16.37 3.27 0.68
CA ALA A 203 -16.31 2.25 -0.37
C ALA A 203 -17.67 1.54 -0.57
N ASN A 204 -17.87 0.99 -1.75
CA ASN A 204 -19.12 0.30 -2.11
C ASN A 204 -19.47 -0.85 -1.14
N PRO A 205 -20.79 -1.13 -0.89
CA PRO A 205 -21.20 -2.25 -0.06
C PRO A 205 -20.64 -3.59 -0.56
N GLY A 206 -20.00 -4.35 0.34
CA GLY A 206 -19.34 -5.61 0.05
C GLY A 206 -17.82 -5.51 -0.15
N THR A 207 -17.26 -4.29 -0.04
CA THR A 207 -15.81 -4.07 0.06
C THR A 207 -15.33 -4.39 1.47
N ASP A 208 -14.15 -4.98 1.59
CA ASP A 208 -13.49 -5.17 2.88
C ASP A 208 -13.12 -3.82 3.49
N ASN A 209 -13.74 -3.50 4.62
CA ASN A 209 -13.55 -2.20 5.27
C ASN A 209 -12.29 -2.15 6.15
N THR A 210 -11.69 -3.31 6.45
CA THR A 210 -10.51 -3.40 7.34
C THR A 210 -9.45 -4.27 6.71
N ILE A 211 -8.23 -3.78 6.68
CA ILE A 211 -7.07 -4.47 6.14
C ILE A 211 -5.97 -4.47 7.17
N PHE A 212 -5.47 -5.66 7.49
CA PHE A 212 -4.29 -5.86 8.32
C PHE A 212 -3.06 -6.02 7.44
N GLY A 213 -2.00 -5.30 7.76
CA GLY A 213 -0.73 -5.34 7.04
C GLY A 213 0.43 -5.74 7.94
N LEU A 214 1.38 -6.47 7.36
CA LEU A 214 2.69 -6.70 7.94
C LEU A 214 3.73 -6.47 6.85
N SER A 215 4.70 -5.61 7.08
CA SER A 215 5.79 -5.39 6.14
C SER A 215 7.14 -5.46 6.81
N ALA A 216 8.15 -5.80 6.01
CA ALA A 216 9.55 -5.76 6.38
C ALA A 216 10.29 -4.87 5.39
N THR A 217 11.12 -3.97 5.88
CA THR A 217 11.95 -3.08 5.07
C THR A 217 13.41 -3.24 5.45
N PHE A 218 14.25 -3.38 4.44
CA PHE A 218 15.70 -3.49 4.58
C PHE A 218 16.39 -2.33 3.84
N ALA A 219 17.20 -1.56 4.57
CA ALA A 219 18.04 -0.49 4.03
C ALA A 219 19.33 -1.08 3.46
N LEU A 220 19.61 -0.83 2.17
CA LEU A 220 20.85 -1.27 1.56
C LEU A 220 22.03 -0.39 2.04
N PRO A 221 23.18 -0.99 2.40
CA PRO A 221 24.38 -0.22 2.71
C PRO A 221 24.85 0.56 1.47
N HIS A 222 25.52 1.69 1.72
CA HIS A 222 26.16 2.50 0.67
C HIS A 222 27.54 1.96 0.37
#